data_07396b3e95f5f49a819f9adcca100d75
#
_entry.id   07396b3e95f5f49a819f9adcca100d75
#
_cell.length_a   1.000
_cell.length_b   1.000
_cell.length_c   1.000
_cell.angle_alpha   90.00
_cell.angle_beta   90.00
_cell.angle_gamma   90.00
#
_symmetry.space_group_name_H-M   'P 1'
#
loop_
_entity.id
_entity.type
_entity.pdbx_description
1 polymer ?
#
loop_
_entity_poly.entity_id
_entity_poly.type
_entity_poly.pdbx_seq_one_letter_code
_entity_poly.pdbx_strand_id
1 'polypeptide(L)'
;MAGIYVNDKGTWKLPKSVWVKSGTWRVCKNVYVKQGGSWREMIKTVDLTSNKTNFNLWNYVGSPTQPLSLIFNINDNVTISSSGSSGGYRTTAFTVGDFPNGSTVIINNNGIIAGGGGDGGTGGRGYQNQSGSPVKGGNGGYGLIKGSSRSYDCTLVNNGTIAGGGGGGGGGGAGALVSNVVGGGGTGGKGAGISGYSPSQGQSGGSGYCVTAPPIAGGGTSCGASGGAGGSNGQDGESGGGSGASGGKGRPAILKSGIEIAVSGNIDGGTG
;
A
#
# COMPACT_ATOMS: atom_id res chain seq x y z
N MET A 1 -30.92 13.98 14.47
CA MET A 1 -29.47 14.19 14.43
C MET A 1 -29.14 15.45 15.22
N ALA A 2 -28.28 15.40 16.22
CA ALA A 2 -27.79 16.58 16.91
C ALA A 2 -26.39 16.87 16.36
N GLY A 3 -26.16 18.08 15.89
CA GLY A 3 -24.87 18.51 15.35
C GLY A 3 -24.80 20.02 15.28
N ILE A 4 -23.59 20.56 15.16
CA ILE A 4 -23.41 21.96 14.81
C ILE A 4 -23.52 22.06 13.29
N TYR A 5 -24.52 22.78 12.82
CA TYR A 5 -24.71 23.05 11.41
C TYR A 5 -24.62 24.56 11.17
N VAL A 6 -23.99 24.95 10.08
CA VAL A 6 -24.03 26.32 9.58
C VAL A 6 -24.97 26.37 8.38
N ASN A 7 -25.86 27.35 8.37
CA ASN A 7 -26.70 27.60 7.20
C ASN A 7 -25.91 28.46 6.20
N ASP A 8 -25.56 27.85 5.09
CA ASP A 8 -24.93 28.54 3.96
C ASP A 8 -25.95 28.61 2.82
N LYS A 9 -26.51 29.79 2.62
CA LYS A 9 -27.50 30.09 1.55
C LYS A 9 -28.68 29.10 1.51
N GLY A 10 -29.25 28.80 2.66
CA GLY A 10 -30.40 27.91 2.79
C GLY A 10 -30.05 26.42 2.92
N THR A 11 -28.78 26.04 2.82
CA THR A 11 -28.34 24.66 3.00
C THR A 11 -27.61 24.52 4.35
N TRP A 12 -28.06 23.59 5.18
CA TRP A 12 -27.40 23.26 6.44
C TRP A 12 -26.21 22.34 6.19
N LYS A 13 -25.00 22.78 6.57
CA LYS A 13 -23.74 22.05 6.38
C LYS A 13 -23.01 21.88 7.72
N LEU A 14 -22.30 20.76 7.89
CA LEU A 14 -21.33 20.61 8.98
C LEU A 14 -20.15 21.56 8.73
N PRO A 15 -19.75 22.39 9.73
CA PRO A 15 -18.63 23.28 9.55
C PRO A 15 -17.31 22.48 9.47
N LYS A 16 -16.42 22.92 8.59
CA LYS A 16 -15.06 22.35 8.49
C LYS A 16 -14.19 22.73 9.69
N SER A 17 -14.48 23.85 10.34
CA SER A 17 -13.78 24.30 11.54
C SER A 17 -14.68 25.26 12.34
N VAL A 18 -14.46 25.32 13.66
CA VAL A 18 -15.09 26.27 14.56
C VAL A 18 -13.99 27.13 15.19
N TRP A 19 -14.18 28.43 15.19
CA TRP A 19 -13.28 29.40 15.74
C TRP A 19 -13.89 30.07 16.96
N VAL A 20 -13.11 30.23 18.02
CA VAL A 20 -13.50 31.01 19.20
C VAL A 20 -12.58 32.21 19.37
N LYS A 21 -13.16 33.32 19.77
CA LYS A 21 -12.42 34.55 20.10
C LYS A 21 -12.14 34.58 21.60
N SER A 22 -10.85 34.46 21.96
CA SER A 22 -10.36 34.66 23.34
C SER A 22 -9.11 35.55 23.25
N GLY A 23 -9.35 36.86 23.13
CA GLY A 23 -8.32 37.83 22.77
C GLY A 23 -8.00 37.77 21.28
N THR A 24 -7.46 36.66 20.79
CA THR A 24 -7.23 36.31 19.39
C THR A 24 -8.17 35.20 18.91
N TRP A 25 -8.42 35.10 17.60
CA TRP A 25 -9.18 33.99 17.04
C TRP A 25 -8.37 32.70 17.11
N ARG A 26 -8.97 31.63 17.64
CA ARG A 26 -8.36 30.29 17.74
C ARG A 26 -9.30 29.25 17.18
N VAL A 27 -8.75 28.27 16.45
CA VAL A 27 -9.48 27.09 16.00
C VAL A 27 -9.79 26.19 17.19
N CYS A 28 -11.05 25.77 17.31
CA CYS A 28 -11.42 24.71 18.24
C CYS A 28 -10.98 23.36 17.65
N LYS A 29 -10.07 22.66 18.34
CA LYS A 29 -9.67 21.31 17.93
C LYS A 29 -10.81 20.30 18.10
N ASN A 30 -11.59 20.45 19.16
CA ASN A 30 -12.70 19.56 19.49
C ASN A 30 -13.95 20.37 19.81
N VAL A 31 -15.09 19.95 19.28
CA VAL A 31 -16.40 20.54 19.58
C VAL A 31 -17.32 19.45 20.08
N TYR A 32 -17.94 19.69 21.23
CA TYR A 32 -18.85 18.75 21.88
C TYR A 32 -20.25 19.32 21.93
N VAL A 33 -21.24 18.44 21.80
CA VAL A 33 -22.66 18.75 21.98
C VAL A 33 -23.23 17.89 23.08
N LYS A 34 -24.00 18.48 23.99
CA LYS A 34 -24.71 17.72 25.02
C LYS A 34 -26.03 17.17 24.46
N GLN A 35 -26.16 15.85 24.43
CA GLN A 35 -27.36 15.17 23.96
C GLN A 35 -27.73 14.04 24.92
N GLY A 36 -28.99 14.04 25.40
CA GLY A 36 -29.46 13.01 26.32
C GLY A 36 -28.66 12.93 27.64
N GLY A 37 -28.15 14.06 28.14
CA GLY A 37 -27.34 14.12 29.35
C GLY A 37 -25.85 13.85 29.15
N SER A 38 -25.42 13.29 28.01
CA SER A 38 -24.02 12.96 27.69
C SER A 38 -23.40 13.94 26.68
N TRP A 39 -22.11 14.26 26.85
CA TRP A 39 -21.34 15.04 25.88
C TRP A 39 -20.90 14.16 24.73
N ARG A 40 -21.14 14.61 23.50
CA ARG A 40 -20.71 13.94 22.27
C ARG A 40 -19.77 14.83 21.48
N GLU A 41 -18.67 14.23 21.03
CA GLU A 41 -17.71 14.92 20.17
C GLU A 41 -18.25 15.00 18.74
N MET A 42 -18.32 16.23 18.20
CA MET A 42 -18.87 16.51 16.85
C MET A 42 -17.80 16.91 15.85
N ILE A 43 -16.77 17.62 16.30
CA ILE A 43 -15.61 17.99 15.48
C ILE A 43 -14.37 17.57 16.26
N LYS A 44 -13.52 16.80 15.62
CA LYS A 44 -12.28 16.29 16.18
C LYS A 44 -11.14 16.62 15.26
N THR A 45 -10.09 17.23 15.79
CA THR A 45 -8.82 17.41 15.07
C THR A 45 -7.76 16.55 15.72
N VAL A 46 -7.07 15.75 14.93
CA VAL A 46 -6.04 14.80 15.37
C VAL A 46 -4.79 15.00 14.55
N ASP A 47 -3.67 15.21 15.23
CA ASP A 47 -2.35 15.35 14.61
C ASP A 47 -1.55 14.05 14.81
N LEU A 48 -1.09 13.44 13.71
CA LEU A 48 -0.20 12.29 13.75
C LEU A 48 1.25 12.78 13.71
N THR A 49 2.00 12.50 14.77
CA THR A 49 3.38 12.99 14.99
C THR A 49 4.41 11.88 15.04
N SER A 50 4.02 10.62 14.82
CA SER A 50 4.91 9.47 14.85
C SER A 50 4.60 8.47 13.74
N ASN A 51 5.63 7.78 13.27
CA ASN A 51 5.51 6.76 12.22
C ASN A 51 4.53 5.65 12.61
N LYS A 52 3.84 5.12 11.62
CA LYS A 52 2.88 4.02 11.78
C LYS A 52 3.05 2.97 10.69
N THR A 53 2.62 1.76 11.01
CA THR A 53 2.61 0.65 10.05
C THR A 53 1.21 0.04 10.03
N ASN A 54 0.67 -0.25 8.83
CA ASN A 54 -0.67 -0.80 8.62
C ASN A 54 -1.74 0.02 9.35
N PHE A 55 -1.71 1.33 9.16
CA PHE A 55 -2.49 2.27 9.94
C PHE A 55 -3.97 2.23 9.55
N ASN A 56 -4.84 2.17 10.56
CA ASN A 56 -6.28 2.31 10.40
C ASN A 56 -6.77 3.52 11.20
N LEU A 57 -7.26 4.55 10.49
CA LEU A 57 -7.65 5.81 11.09
C LEU A 57 -8.88 5.67 11.99
N TRP A 58 -9.91 4.91 11.56
CA TRP A 58 -11.11 4.70 12.35
C TRP A 58 -10.80 4.07 13.72
N ASN A 59 -9.94 3.03 13.74
CA ASN A 59 -9.49 2.42 15.00
C ASN A 59 -8.69 3.41 15.86
N TYR A 60 -7.81 4.19 15.22
CA TYR A 60 -6.92 5.13 15.91
C TYR A 60 -7.68 6.23 16.65
N VAL A 61 -8.79 6.70 16.09
CA VAL A 61 -9.61 7.75 16.72
C VAL A 61 -10.68 7.22 17.69
N GLY A 62 -10.65 5.92 17.98
CA GLY A 62 -11.52 5.30 19.00
C GLY A 62 -12.79 4.67 18.44
N SER A 63 -12.79 4.27 17.17
CA SER A 63 -13.90 3.53 16.53
C SER A 63 -15.27 4.21 16.72
N PRO A 64 -15.45 5.45 16.28
CA PRO A 64 -16.68 6.21 16.51
C PRO A 64 -17.90 5.50 15.95
N THR A 65 -18.98 5.46 16.72
CA THR A 65 -20.26 4.85 16.34
C THR A 65 -21.31 5.87 15.90
N GLN A 66 -21.02 7.17 16.07
CA GLN A 66 -21.89 8.27 15.66
C GLN A 66 -21.17 9.13 14.61
N PRO A 67 -21.92 9.78 13.69
CA PRO A 67 -21.34 10.68 12.71
C PRO A 67 -20.56 11.82 13.38
N LEU A 68 -19.39 12.13 12.81
CA LEU A 68 -18.55 13.25 13.28
C LEU A 68 -17.82 13.90 12.09
N SER A 69 -17.32 15.13 12.32
CA SER A 69 -16.35 15.77 11.43
C SER A 69 -14.95 15.54 11.98
N LEU A 70 -14.09 14.83 11.23
CA LEU A 70 -12.71 14.57 11.58
C LEU A 70 -11.78 15.34 10.67
N ILE A 71 -10.81 16.05 11.22
CA ILE A 71 -9.67 16.60 10.54
C ILE A 71 -8.45 15.83 11.04
N PHE A 72 -7.80 15.10 10.15
CA PHE A 72 -6.64 14.27 10.45
C PHE A 72 -5.41 14.82 9.73
N ASN A 73 -4.43 15.28 10.50
CA ASN A 73 -3.20 15.85 9.98
C ASN A 73 -2.05 14.86 10.14
N ILE A 74 -1.36 14.57 9.05
CA ILE A 74 -0.11 13.79 9.04
C ILE A 74 1.03 14.80 8.89
N ASN A 75 1.92 14.87 9.88
CA ASN A 75 3.02 15.83 9.88
C ASN A 75 4.09 15.46 8.83
N ASP A 76 4.90 16.41 8.45
CA ASP A 76 5.92 16.34 7.39
C ASP A 76 7.00 15.27 7.59
N ASN A 77 7.35 14.98 8.83
CA ASN A 77 8.35 13.97 9.19
C ASN A 77 7.75 12.58 9.52
N VAL A 78 6.45 12.39 9.28
CA VAL A 78 5.76 11.13 9.57
C VAL A 78 5.70 10.25 8.35
N THR A 79 6.04 8.98 8.53
CA THR A 79 5.89 7.92 7.53
C THR A 79 4.85 6.90 7.98
N ILE A 80 3.86 6.67 7.13
CA ILE A 80 2.90 5.57 7.26
C ILE A 80 3.25 4.53 6.21
N SER A 81 3.58 3.31 6.63
CA SER A 81 4.04 2.23 5.74
C SER A 81 3.19 0.98 5.88
N SER A 82 3.27 0.09 4.91
CA SER A 82 2.76 -1.27 5.09
C SER A 82 3.85 -2.21 5.58
N SER A 83 3.49 -3.14 6.49
CA SER A 83 4.38 -4.22 6.87
C SER A 83 4.57 -5.19 5.69
N GLY A 84 5.73 -5.82 5.62
CA GLY A 84 5.93 -6.95 4.76
C GLY A 84 5.12 -8.17 5.20
N SER A 85 4.55 -8.92 4.27
CA SER A 85 4.08 -10.28 4.56
C SER A 85 4.83 -11.27 3.69
N SER A 86 5.28 -12.37 4.29
CA SER A 86 5.92 -13.51 3.63
C SER A 86 4.89 -14.41 2.91
N GLY A 87 3.96 -13.87 2.18
CA GLY A 87 2.88 -14.68 1.62
C GLY A 87 2.20 -14.13 0.39
N GLY A 88 2.84 -13.23 -0.33
CA GLY A 88 2.33 -12.79 -1.64
C GLY A 88 1.37 -11.60 -1.64
N TYR A 89 0.87 -11.14 -0.51
CA TYR A 89 0.04 -9.93 -0.40
C TYR A 89 0.63 -8.97 0.61
N ARG A 90 0.98 -7.77 0.18
CA ARG A 90 1.32 -6.67 1.07
C ARG A 90 0.05 -6.00 1.55
N THR A 91 0.04 -5.62 2.83
CA THR A 91 -1.07 -4.89 3.42
C THR A 91 -1.08 -3.44 2.94
N THR A 92 -2.19 -2.77 3.14
CA THR A 92 -2.33 -1.33 2.88
C THR A 92 -1.57 -0.54 3.94
N ALA A 93 -0.87 0.52 3.53
CA ALA A 93 -0.19 1.41 4.47
C ALA A 93 -1.20 2.18 5.32
N PHE A 94 -2.20 2.81 4.67
CA PHE A 94 -3.22 3.61 5.35
C PHE A 94 -4.64 3.24 4.89
N THR A 95 -5.45 2.77 5.84
CA THR A 95 -6.89 2.54 5.66
C THR A 95 -7.66 3.60 6.44
N VAL A 96 -8.60 4.31 5.78
CA VAL A 96 -9.47 5.29 6.46
C VAL A 96 -10.42 4.57 7.43
N GLY A 97 -11.12 3.53 6.97
CA GLY A 97 -11.94 2.64 7.82
C GLY A 97 -13.43 3.00 7.86
N ASP A 98 -14.16 2.39 8.82
CA ASP A 98 -15.63 2.31 8.84
C ASP A 98 -16.31 3.45 9.59
N PHE A 99 -16.03 4.69 9.22
CA PHE A 99 -16.75 5.83 9.80
C PHE A 99 -18.25 5.73 9.56
N PRO A 100 -19.08 6.16 10.53
CA PRO A 100 -20.54 6.16 10.41
C PRO A 100 -21.02 6.98 9.20
N ASN A 101 -22.15 6.57 8.62
CA ASN A 101 -22.79 7.32 7.54
C ASN A 101 -23.04 8.78 7.95
N GLY A 102 -22.75 9.72 7.04
CA GLY A 102 -22.88 11.16 7.29
C GLY A 102 -21.72 11.76 8.06
N SER A 103 -20.63 11.03 8.34
CA SER A 103 -19.38 11.63 8.81
C SER A 103 -18.69 12.38 7.68
N THR A 104 -17.83 13.33 8.04
CA THR A 104 -16.91 14.01 7.12
C THR A 104 -15.49 13.80 7.62
N VAL A 105 -14.64 13.20 6.80
CA VAL A 105 -13.23 12.93 7.12
C VAL A 105 -12.35 13.73 6.17
N ILE A 106 -11.53 14.61 6.70
CA ILE A 106 -10.54 15.39 5.95
C ILE A 106 -9.16 14.90 6.37
N ILE A 107 -8.38 14.45 5.40
CA ILE A 107 -7.01 13.97 5.60
C ILE A 107 -6.05 14.99 4.99
N ASN A 108 -5.25 15.64 5.81
CA ASN A 108 -4.18 16.53 5.39
C ASN A 108 -2.85 15.77 5.49
N ASN A 109 -2.31 15.33 4.37
CA ASN A 109 -1.03 14.63 4.33
C ASN A 109 0.11 15.58 3.98
N ASN A 110 1.01 15.84 4.92
CA ASN A 110 2.29 16.53 4.67
C ASN A 110 3.49 15.57 4.74
N GLY A 111 3.26 14.31 5.17
CA GLY A 111 4.28 13.28 5.32
C GLY A 111 4.35 12.30 4.15
N ILE A 112 4.70 11.05 4.45
CA ILE A 112 4.83 9.97 3.48
C ILE A 112 3.86 8.85 3.82
N ILE A 113 3.06 8.43 2.84
CA ILE A 113 2.23 7.22 2.91
C ILE A 113 2.71 6.27 1.81
N ALA A 114 3.24 5.09 2.17
CA ALA A 114 3.80 4.22 1.16
C ALA A 114 3.47 2.74 1.37
N GLY A 115 2.93 2.14 0.33
CA GLY A 115 2.74 0.71 0.20
C GLY A 115 4.09 -0.03 0.15
N GLY A 116 4.14 -1.24 0.65
CA GLY A 116 5.33 -2.09 0.58
C GLY A 116 5.47 -2.76 -0.80
N GLY A 117 6.69 -2.95 -1.26
CA GLY A 117 6.98 -3.73 -2.47
C GLY A 117 6.71 -5.22 -2.28
N GLY A 118 6.26 -5.90 -3.32
CA GLY A 118 6.09 -7.36 -3.34
C GLY A 118 7.42 -8.11 -3.26
N ASP A 119 7.44 -9.28 -2.63
CA ASP A 119 8.65 -10.14 -2.60
C ASP A 119 8.87 -10.80 -3.96
N GLY A 120 10.14 -11.00 -4.33
CA GLY A 120 10.49 -11.76 -5.51
C GLY A 120 10.12 -13.24 -5.36
N GLY A 121 9.68 -13.86 -6.45
CA GLY A 121 9.40 -15.29 -6.51
C GLY A 121 10.69 -16.13 -6.48
N THR A 122 10.63 -17.33 -5.89
CA THR A 122 11.76 -18.26 -5.93
C THR A 122 11.89 -18.91 -7.30
N GLY A 123 13.13 -19.10 -7.79
CA GLY A 123 13.41 -19.82 -9.03
C GLY A 123 13.04 -21.30 -8.93
N GLY A 124 12.79 -21.91 -10.08
CA GLY A 124 12.59 -23.35 -10.19
C GLY A 124 13.84 -24.11 -9.68
N ARG A 125 13.64 -25.12 -8.85
CA ARG A 125 14.74 -25.93 -8.32
C ARG A 125 15.20 -26.92 -9.39
N GLY A 126 16.49 -26.87 -9.69
CA GLY A 126 17.17 -27.90 -10.47
C GLY A 126 17.97 -28.80 -9.53
N TYR A 127 17.72 -30.08 -9.57
CA TYR A 127 18.52 -31.11 -8.89
C TYR A 127 18.30 -32.44 -9.62
N GLN A 128 19.17 -33.44 -9.33
CA GLN A 128 19.07 -34.75 -9.97
C GLN A 128 17.64 -35.28 -9.88
N ASN A 129 17.03 -35.50 -11.05
CA ASN A 129 15.65 -36.01 -11.22
C ASN A 129 14.51 -35.21 -10.57
N GLN A 130 14.75 -33.98 -10.11
CA GLN A 130 13.72 -33.13 -9.52
C GLN A 130 13.70 -31.75 -10.16
N SER A 131 12.59 -31.40 -10.78
CA SER A 131 12.30 -30.03 -11.23
C SER A 131 11.27 -29.45 -10.28
N GLY A 132 11.65 -28.44 -9.49
CA GLY A 132 10.70 -27.63 -8.74
C GLY A 132 10.14 -26.52 -9.60
N SER A 133 8.83 -26.28 -9.56
CA SER A 133 8.21 -25.16 -10.27
C SER A 133 8.66 -23.83 -9.69
N PRO A 134 8.88 -22.81 -10.56
CA PRO A 134 9.17 -21.47 -10.07
C PRO A 134 7.94 -20.86 -9.39
N VAL A 135 8.17 -19.97 -8.45
CA VAL A 135 7.13 -19.32 -7.66
C VAL A 135 6.86 -17.92 -8.21
N LYS A 136 5.58 -17.56 -8.23
CA LYS A 136 5.10 -16.23 -8.62
C LYS A 136 5.66 -15.16 -7.67
N GLY A 137 5.94 -13.97 -8.19
CA GLY A 137 6.25 -12.80 -7.39
C GLY A 137 5.06 -12.32 -6.54
N GLY A 138 5.36 -11.76 -5.38
CA GLY A 138 4.36 -11.19 -4.47
C GLY A 138 3.75 -9.90 -4.99
N ASN A 139 2.51 -9.62 -4.61
CA ASN A 139 1.87 -8.35 -4.95
C ASN A 139 2.40 -7.20 -4.07
N GLY A 140 2.45 -5.99 -4.60
CA GLY A 140 2.66 -4.77 -3.83
C GLY A 140 1.47 -4.40 -2.95
N GLY A 141 1.67 -3.49 -2.00
CA GLY A 141 0.65 -2.94 -1.11
C GLY A 141 0.09 -1.60 -1.61
N TYR A 142 -1.14 -1.29 -1.28
CA TYR A 142 -1.70 0.04 -1.51
C TYR A 142 -1.08 1.07 -0.56
N GLY A 143 -0.92 2.32 -1.01
CA GLY A 143 -0.63 3.44 -0.13
C GLY A 143 -1.85 3.78 0.74
N LEU A 144 -2.92 4.29 0.13
CA LEU A 144 -4.14 4.75 0.79
C LEU A 144 -5.39 4.11 0.19
N ILE A 145 -6.29 3.62 1.05
CA ILE A 145 -7.63 3.17 0.67
C ILE A 145 -8.69 3.70 1.64
N LYS A 146 -9.93 3.86 1.18
CA LYS A 146 -11.06 4.12 2.08
C LYS A 146 -11.35 2.90 2.96
N GLY A 147 -11.36 1.70 2.38
CA GLY A 147 -11.51 0.44 3.11
C GLY A 147 -12.89 0.26 3.77
N SER A 148 -13.93 0.95 3.28
CA SER A 148 -15.29 0.92 3.82
C SER A 148 -16.32 1.03 2.70
N SER A 149 -17.44 0.35 2.85
CA SER A 149 -18.64 0.48 2.03
C SER A 149 -19.64 1.54 2.56
N ARG A 150 -19.35 2.14 3.73
CA ARG A 150 -20.24 3.13 4.35
C ARG A 150 -20.23 4.46 3.58
N SER A 151 -21.39 5.13 3.60
CA SER A 151 -21.59 6.43 2.94
C SER A 151 -21.17 7.57 3.87
N TYR A 152 -19.92 8.01 3.76
CA TYR A 152 -19.38 9.20 4.41
C TYR A 152 -18.44 9.92 3.45
N ASP A 153 -18.29 11.23 3.64
CA ASP A 153 -17.41 12.05 2.82
C ASP A 153 -15.96 11.89 3.29
N CYS A 154 -15.06 11.60 2.35
CA CYS A 154 -13.64 11.49 2.62
C CYS A 154 -12.88 12.36 1.61
N THR A 155 -12.21 13.40 2.11
CA THR A 155 -11.43 14.34 1.30
C THR A 155 -9.96 14.24 1.66
N LEU A 156 -9.11 14.08 0.65
CA LEU A 156 -7.66 14.07 0.77
C LEU A 156 -7.08 15.40 0.28
N VAL A 157 -6.32 16.07 1.13
CA VAL A 157 -5.44 17.18 0.79
C VAL A 157 -4.00 16.67 0.91
N ASN A 158 -3.37 16.33 -0.21
CA ASN A 158 -2.03 15.78 -0.23
C ASN A 158 -0.99 16.86 -0.58
N ASN A 159 -0.16 17.25 0.38
CA ASN A 159 1.00 18.12 0.16
C ASN A 159 2.33 17.32 0.26
N GLY A 160 2.23 16.07 0.72
CA GLY A 160 3.35 15.15 0.89
C GLY A 160 3.46 14.15 -0.26
N THR A 161 3.87 12.93 0.07
CA THR A 161 4.06 11.84 -0.89
C THR A 161 3.15 10.68 -0.54
N ILE A 162 2.47 10.14 -1.54
CA ILE A 162 1.73 8.88 -1.44
C ILE A 162 2.23 7.96 -2.55
N ALA A 163 2.70 6.75 -2.18
CA ALA A 163 3.25 5.76 -3.09
C ALA A 163 2.56 4.41 -2.95
N GLY A 164 2.32 3.75 -4.08
CA GLY A 164 1.90 2.36 -4.15
C GLY A 164 3.10 1.43 -4.25
N GLY A 165 3.00 0.20 -3.75
CA GLY A 165 4.07 -0.80 -3.89
C GLY A 165 4.09 -1.45 -5.27
N GLY A 166 5.26 -1.67 -5.81
CA GLY A 166 5.49 -2.46 -7.01
C GLY A 166 5.35 -3.97 -6.75
N GLY A 167 4.97 -4.74 -7.74
CA GLY A 167 4.94 -6.20 -7.67
C GLY A 167 6.34 -6.80 -7.69
N GLY A 168 6.57 -7.91 -7.03
CA GLY A 168 7.82 -8.65 -7.13
C GLY A 168 7.93 -9.40 -8.47
N GLY A 169 9.13 -9.60 -8.97
CA GLY A 169 9.39 -10.40 -10.16
C GLY A 169 9.11 -11.89 -9.93
N GLY A 170 8.73 -12.61 -10.94
CA GLY A 170 8.56 -14.07 -10.91
C GLY A 170 9.90 -14.82 -10.92
N GLY A 171 9.96 -15.98 -10.33
CA GLY A 171 11.13 -16.86 -10.41
C GLY A 171 11.35 -17.40 -11.81
N GLY A 172 12.61 -17.55 -12.24
CA GLY A 172 12.98 -18.15 -13.52
C GLY A 172 12.71 -19.65 -13.54
N GLY A 173 12.41 -20.19 -14.73
CA GLY A 173 12.20 -21.62 -14.95
C GLY A 173 13.48 -22.42 -14.76
N ALA A 174 13.36 -23.67 -14.32
CA ALA A 174 14.43 -24.64 -14.36
C ALA A 174 14.82 -24.96 -15.81
N GLY A 175 16.08 -25.33 -16.04
CA GLY A 175 16.56 -25.77 -17.31
C GLY A 175 15.97 -27.12 -17.74
N ALA A 176 16.19 -27.52 -18.99
CA ALA A 176 15.79 -28.83 -19.46
C ALA A 176 16.58 -29.94 -18.78
N LEU A 177 15.96 -31.10 -18.59
CA LEU A 177 16.64 -32.29 -18.06
C LEU A 177 17.67 -32.80 -19.06
N VAL A 178 18.94 -32.81 -18.68
CA VAL A 178 20.05 -33.35 -19.46
C VAL A 178 20.78 -34.34 -18.59
N SER A 179 20.80 -35.62 -19.00
CA SER A 179 21.48 -36.71 -18.31
C SER A 179 21.20 -36.69 -16.77
N ASN A 180 19.93 -36.59 -16.38
CA ASN A 180 19.46 -36.55 -14.99
C ASN A 180 19.90 -35.32 -14.16
N VAL A 181 20.38 -34.26 -14.81
CA VAL A 181 20.66 -32.97 -14.16
C VAL A 181 19.82 -31.85 -14.72
N VAL A 182 19.41 -30.93 -13.89
CA VAL A 182 18.58 -29.77 -14.23
C VAL A 182 19.20 -28.51 -13.66
N GLY A 183 19.41 -27.49 -14.47
CA GLY A 183 19.84 -26.17 -14.03
C GLY A 183 18.72 -25.46 -13.25
N GLY A 184 19.05 -24.77 -12.17
CA GLY A 184 18.08 -24.04 -11.36
C GLY A 184 17.78 -22.64 -11.91
N GLY A 185 16.52 -22.23 -11.85
CA GLY A 185 16.11 -20.88 -12.21
C GLY A 185 16.54 -19.81 -11.19
N GLY A 186 16.75 -18.59 -11.65
CA GLY A 186 17.07 -17.45 -10.80
C GLY A 186 15.84 -16.96 -9.99
N THR A 187 16.09 -16.33 -8.86
CA THR A 187 15.02 -15.69 -8.06
C THR A 187 14.53 -14.40 -8.70
N GLY A 188 13.25 -14.09 -8.56
CA GLY A 188 12.70 -12.79 -8.96
C GLY A 188 13.20 -11.66 -8.06
N GLY A 189 13.27 -10.45 -8.62
CA GLY A 189 13.60 -9.25 -7.86
C GLY A 189 12.44 -8.77 -6.99
N LYS A 190 12.73 -8.08 -5.90
CA LYS A 190 11.72 -7.43 -5.06
C LYS A 190 11.12 -6.20 -5.74
N GLY A 191 9.82 -5.95 -5.55
CA GLY A 191 9.16 -4.73 -6.00
C GLY A 191 9.59 -3.48 -5.21
N ALA A 192 9.37 -2.30 -5.79
CA ALA A 192 9.59 -1.03 -5.11
C ALA A 192 8.63 -0.82 -3.95
N GLY A 193 9.03 -0.01 -2.97
CA GLY A 193 8.22 0.34 -1.80
C GLY A 193 9.06 0.34 -0.52
N ILE A 194 8.52 0.86 0.57
CA ILE A 194 9.28 1.05 1.83
C ILE A 194 9.88 -0.25 2.37
N SER A 195 9.18 -1.37 2.23
CA SER A 195 9.69 -2.70 2.62
C SER A 195 10.16 -3.52 1.42
N GLY A 196 10.28 -2.92 0.25
CA GLY A 196 10.80 -3.51 -0.97
C GLY A 196 12.30 -3.33 -1.11
N TYR A 197 12.77 -3.35 -2.37
CA TYR A 197 14.18 -3.14 -2.70
C TYR A 197 14.60 -1.68 -2.53
N SER A 198 13.82 -0.76 -3.04
CA SER A 198 14.05 0.68 -2.90
C SER A 198 12.71 1.42 -2.83
N PRO A 199 12.68 2.69 -2.39
CA PRO A 199 11.45 3.46 -2.30
C PRO A 199 10.69 3.63 -3.64
N SER A 200 11.37 3.61 -4.77
CA SER A 200 10.77 3.92 -6.08
C SER A 200 11.08 2.93 -7.20
N GLN A 201 12.08 2.07 -7.04
CA GLN A 201 12.53 1.14 -8.09
C GLN A 201 12.47 -0.31 -7.63
N GLY A 202 12.17 -1.23 -8.55
CA GLY A 202 12.26 -2.66 -8.33
C GLY A 202 13.70 -3.18 -8.47
N GLN A 203 13.98 -4.28 -7.81
CA GLN A 203 15.25 -5.00 -7.88
C GLN A 203 15.32 -5.83 -9.18
N SER A 204 16.48 -5.90 -9.82
CA SER A 204 16.74 -6.84 -10.93
C SER A 204 16.56 -8.29 -10.46
N GLY A 205 16.11 -9.15 -11.35
CA GLY A 205 16.01 -10.59 -11.10
C GLY A 205 17.39 -11.23 -10.98
N GLY A 206 17.48 -12.32 -10.20
CA GLY A 206 18.67 -13.14 -10.07
C GLY A 206 18.92 -13.98 -11.34
N SER A 207 20.18 -14.28 -11.62
CA SER A 207 20.55 -15.17 -12.72
C SER A 207 20.21 -16.62 -12.37
N GLY A 208 19.82 -17.41 -13.38
CA GLY A 208 19.78 -18.86 -13.28
C GLY A 208 21.20 -19.43 -13.24
N TYR A 209 21.34 -20.66 -12.76
CA TYR A 209 22.62 -21.35 -12.78
C TYR A 209 22.61 -22.57 -13.73
N CYS A 210 23.77 -22.88 -14.25
CA CYS A 210 23.99 -24.01 -15.16
C CYS A 210 24.60 -25.22 -14.43
N VAL A 211 24.18 -26.40 -14.81
CA VAL A 211 24.74 -27.66 -14.37
C VAL A 211 25.18 -28.45 -15.61
N THR A 212 26.41 -28.88 -15.62
CA THR A 212 26.98 -29.74 -16.70
C THR A 212 26.88 -31.18 -16.27
N ALA A 213 26.27 -32.02 -17.10
CA ALA A 213 26.26 -33.46 -16.88
C ALA A 213 27.67 -34.03 -17.08
N PRO A 214 28.09 -35.05 -16.29
CA PRO A 214 29.34 -35.77 -16.52
C PRO A 214 29.40 -36.34 -17.95
N PRO A 215 30.59 -36.50 -18.57
CA PRO A 215 30.76 -36.93 -19.95
C PRO A 215 30.49 -38.42 -20.18
N ILE A 216 29.38 -38.93 -19.64
CA ILE A 216 28.92 -40.31 -19.89
C ILE A 216 27.85 -40.22 -20.98
N ALA A 217 28.14 -40.67 -22.15
CA ALA A 217 27.27 -40.83 -23.31
C ALA A 217 26.16 -39.77 -23.47
N GLY A 218 26.48 -38.59 -23.99
CA GLY A 218 25.52 -37.52 -24.30
C GLY A 218 25.47 -36.40 -23.26
N GLY A 219 26.55 -36.18 -22.51
CA GLY A 219 26.68 -35.06 -21.56
C GLY A 219 26.42 -33.71 -22.21
N GLY A 220 25.58 -32.89 -21.61
CA GLY A 220 25.21 -31.56 -22.04
C GLY A 220 25.10 -30.61 -20.85
N THR A 221 24.98 -29.33 -21.12
CA THR A 221 24.79 -28.29 -20.11
C THR A 221 23.31 -27.93 -20.03
N SER A 222 22.73 -28.01 -18.85
CA SER A 222 21.40 -27.53 -18.56
C SER A 222 21.50 -26.21 -17.81
N CYS A 223 20.91 -25.13 -18.34
CA CYS A 223 20.91 -23.82 -17.70
C CYS A 223 19.47 -23.42 -17.32
N GLY A 224 19.25 -22.98 -16.09
CA GLY A 224 18.03 -22.34 -15.69
C GLY A 224 17.94 -20.89 -16.21
N ALA A 225 16.75 -20.40 -16.38
CA ALA A 225 16.50 -19.03 -16.82
C ALA A 225 16.59 -18.04 -15.65
N SER A 226 16.86 -16.77 -15.96
CA SER A 226 16.88 -15.69 -14.97
C SER A 226 15.49 -15.43 -14.40
N GLY A 227 15.43 -14.93 -13.16
CA GLY A 227 14.22 -14.38 -12.57
C GLY A 227 13.82 -13.06 -13.22
N GLY A 228 12.54 -12.71 -13.14
CA GLY A 228 12.03 -11.41 -13.57
C GLY A 228 12.42 -10.29 -12.59
N ALA A 229 12.51 -9.06 -13.07
CA ALA A 229 12.70 -7.90 -12.22
C ALA A 229 11.43 -7.56 -11.44
N GLY A 230 11.58 -6.92 -10.28
CA GLY A 230 10.50 -6.31 -9.53
C GLY A 230 9.99 -5.05 -10.21
N GLY A 231 8.71 -4.75 -10.09
CA GLY A 231 8.10 -3.53 -10.61
C GLY A 231 8.46 -2.29 -9.77
N SER A 232 8.50 -1.14 -10.44
CA SER A 232 8.53 0.18 -9.78
C SER A 232 7.20 0.44 -9.07
N ASN A 233 7.07 1.59 -8.37
CA ASN A 233 5.86 1.94 -7.62
C ASN A 233 4.61 1.82 -8.50
N GLY A 234 3.62 1.06 -8.03
CA GLY A 234 2.37 0.79 -8.76
C GLY A 234 2.49 -0.12 -9.97
N GLN A 235 3.70 -0.52 -10.38
CA GLN A 235 3.95 -1.35 -11.57
C GLN A 235 4.02 -2.83 -11.22
N ASP A 236 3.58 -3.67 -12.14
CA ASP A 236 3.71 -5.12 -12.03
C ASP A 236 5.19 -5.53 -12.08
N GLY A 237 5.53 -6.61 -11.40
CA GLY A 237 6.81 -7.27 -11.56
C GLY A 237 6.87 -8.06 -12.87
N GLU A 238 8.05 -8.27 -13.41
CA GLU A 238 8.27 -9.04 -14.63
C GLU A 238 8.14 -10.55 -14.36
N SER A 239 7.79 -11.28 -15.39
CA SER A 239 7.84 -12.75 -15.35
C SER A 239 9.27 -13.25 -15.42
N GLY A 240 9.54 -14.39 -14.78
CA GLY A 240 10.83 -15.09 -14.95
C GLY A 240 11.00 -15.62 -16.36
N GLY A 241 12.26 -15.76 -16.80
CA GLY A 241 12.61 -16.28 -18.12
C GLY A 241 12.31 -17.78 -18.30
N GLY A 242 12.30 -18.25 -19.53
CA GLY A 242 11.98 -19.64 -19.87
C GLY A 242 10.55 -20.01 -19.48
N SER A 243 10.36 -21.15 -18.79
CA SER A 243 9.09 -21.54 -18.18
C SER A 243 8.92 -20.95 -16.77
N GLY A 244 9.39 -19.71 -16.57
CA GLY A 244 9.34 -19.02 -15.30
C GLY A 244 7.93 -18.63 -14.85
N ALA A 245 7.79 -18.31 -13.58
CA ALA A 245 6.54 -17.85 -13.00
C ALA A 245 6.26 -16.38 -13.31
N SER A 246 5.00 -15.99 -13.28
CA SER A 246 4.60 -14.59 -13.48
C SER A 246 5.09 -13.70 -12.33
N GLY A 247 5.30 -12.43 -12.64
CA GLY A 247 5.49 -11.40 -11.62
C GLY A 247 4.22 -11.13 -10.81
N GLY A 248 4.40 -10.49 -9.67
CA GLY A 248 3.31 -9.99 -8.83
C GLY A 248 2.71 -8.70 -9.38
N LYS A 249 1.51 -8.38 -8.95
CA LYS A 249 0.82 -7.14 -9.33
C LYS A 249 1.32 -5.97 -8.48
N GLY A 250 1.63 -4.84 -9.16
CA GLY A 250 1.75 -3.55 -8.50
C GLY A 250 0.40 -3.07 -7.98
N ARG A 251 0.43 -2.15 -7.04
CA ARG A 251 -0.77 -1.55 -6.47
C ARG A 251 -0.69 -0.03 -6.55
N PRO A 252 -1.77 0.66 -6.92
CA PRO A 252 -1.77 2.12 -6.98
C PRO A 252 -1.48 2.75 -5.61
N ALA A 253 -0.97 3.98 -5.66
CA ALA A 253 -0.76 4.78 -4.47
C ALA A 253 -2.07 5.01 -3.72
N ILE A 254 -3.15 5.32 -4.44
CA ILE A 254 -4.48 5.55 -3.89
C ILE A 254 -5.50 4.69 -4.63
N LEU A 255 -6.27 3.90 -3.90
CA LEU A 255 -7.52 3.34 -4.42
C LEU A 255 -8.61 4.40 -4.24
N LYS A 256 -8.94 5.10 -5.33
CA LYS A 256 -9.77 6.31 -5.33
C LYS A 256 -11.23 6.10 -4.93
N SER A 257 -11.73 4.86 -4.90
CA SER A 257 -13.12 4.57 -4.56
C SER A 257 -13.56 5.23 -3.25
N GLY A 258 -14.41 6.25 -3.36
CA GLY A 258 -14.98 6.99 -2.22
C GLY A 258 -14.02 7.97 -1.53
N ILE A 259 -12.91 8.36 -2.17
CA ILE A 259 -12.00 9.42 -1.71
C ILE A 259 -12.00 10.55 -2.75
N GLU A 260 -12.35 11.76 -2.33
CA GLU A 260 -12.17 12.97 -3.12
C GLU A 260 -10.75 13.52 -2.91
N ILE A 261 -10.02 13.74 -3.99
CA ILE A 261 -8.68 14.34 -3.94
C ILE A 261 -8.81 15.83 -4.24
N ALA A 262 -8.74 16.66 -3.20
CA ALA A 262 -8.86 18.11 -3.32
C ALA A 262 -7.55 18.79 -3.74
N VAL A 263 -6.41 18.28 -3.23
CA VAL A 263 -5.06 18.71 -3.61
C VAL A 263 -4.22 17.48 -3.83
N SER A 264 -3.52 17.40 -4.95
CA SER A 264 -2.61 16.30 -5.27
C SER A 264 -1.17 16.79 -5.22
N GLY A 265 -0.44 16.43 -4.18
CA GLY A 265 1.02 16.49 -4.12
C GLY A 265 1.65 15.36 -4.94
N ASN A 266 2.75 14.81 -4.49
CA ASN A 266 3.39 13.69 -5.18
C ASN A 266 2.59 12.39 -4.98
N ILE A 267 2.09 11.81 -6.07
CA ILE A 267 1.38 10.51 -6.11
C ILE A 267 2.17 9.60 -7.04
N ASP A 268 2.94 8.67 -6.47
CA ASP A 268 3.82 7.77 -7.18
C ASP A 268 3.21 6.35 -7.26
N GLY A 269 2.91 5.89 -8.46
CA GLY A 269 2.16 4.67 -8.74
C GLY A 269 0.68 4.89 -9.08
N GLY A 270 0.27 6.15 -9.23
CA GLY A 270 -1.03 6.53 -9.76
C GLY A 270 -2.23 6.30 -8.81
N THR A 271 -3.41 6.55 -9.35
CA THR A 271 -4.70 6.33 -8.68
C THR A 271 -5.47 5.24 -9.44
N GLY A 272 -6.02 4.27 -8.73
CA GLY A 272 -6.85 3.18 -9.26
C GLY A 272 -8.34 3.39 -8.98
#